data_09245d72e58938fe048e7b60518cb3e8
#
_entry.id   09245d72e58938fe048e7b60518cb3e8
#
_cell.length_a   1.000
_cell.length_b   1.000
_cell.length_c   1.000
_cell.angle_alpha   90.00
_cell.angle_beta   90.00
_cell.angle_gamma   90.00
#
_symmetry.space_group_name_H-M   'P 1'
#
loop_
_entity.id
_entity.type
_entity.pdbx_description
1 polymer ?
#
loop_
_entity_poly.entity_id
_entity_poly.type
_entity_poly.pdbx_seq_one_letter_code
_entity_poly.pdbx_strand_id
1 'polypeptide(L)'
;MEKSDIFTEKQITDYVQKCRNIAAKFKIKIMKNIVLLLMLALLIVGCGESQQVQKQKPPIRVVTETASGANTALQRTYSGIVEENEAVSVSFTGMGVVKKVLVSEGQKVAKGQLIAEMDDTQARNMLDVAKATLSQADDAIKRYKMLYDNGSLPEVQWVEIQSKHSQAKSQLEAAQKNLADCRLIAPESGIIGKKLVGAGETALPAQAVVTILDINSVKIKVSIPEKEISDINDGTKTDIKVEAANINLNGGKIEKGIVADALTHTYDVRINVKNQNQKLLPGMAAEVSFDFGGAQSTAQNRITLPVTAVQKRFDGTFFVWTIGSDNAAHRTQVTTGALSGNRIEILSGLHGGEKVVIEGWQKLSENTLTIN
;
A
#
# COMPACT_ATOMS: atom_id res chain seq x y z
N MET A 1 -71.80 -15.66 103.40
CA MET A 1 -70.67 -16.08 104.30
C MET A 1 -69.37 -15.77 103.60
N GLU A 2 -68.90 -14.59 103.72
CA GLU A 2 -68.02 -14.07 104.77
C GLU A 2 -66.52 -14.57 104.59
N LYS A 3 -65.69 -13.66 104.16
CA LYS A 3 -64.48 -13.24 104.93
C LYS A 3 -63.86 -12.01 104.24
N SER A 4 -63.97 -10.94 104.89
CA SER A 4 -63.16 -9.75 104.73
C SER A 4 -61.79 -10.01 105.33
N ASP A 5 -60.74 -9.90 104.57
CA ASP A 5 -59.42 -9.89 105.07
C ASP A 5 -58.90 -8.42 105.21
N ILE A 6 -58.68 -8.09 106.40
CA ILE A 6 -58.13 -6.83 106.92
C ILE A 6 -56.68 -6.77 106.52
N PHE A 7 -56.40 -5.89 105.58
CA PHE A 7 -55.03 -5.58 105.25
C PHE A 7 -54.34 -4.87 106.43
N THR A 8 -53.43 -5.53 107.05
CA THR A 8 -52.72 -5.00 108.27
C THR A 8 -51.84 -3.85 107.82
N GLU A 9 -51.77 -2.78 108.69
CA GLU A 9 -51.03 -1.57 108.59
C GLU A 9 -49.56 -1.73 108.19
N LYS A 10 -49.04 -2.90 108.46
CA LYS A 10 -47.66 -3.27 108.13
C LYS A 10 -47.44 -3.54 106.62
N GLN A 11 -48.44 -3.98 105.91
CA GLN A 11 -48.34 -4.21 104.46
C GLN A 11 -48.46 -2.90 103.66
N ILE A 12 -49.22 -1.94 104.19
CA ILE A 12 -49.30 -0.60 103.59
C ILE A 12 -48.01 0.18 103.72
N THR A 13 -47.32 0.05 104.84
CA THR A 13 -46.04 0.73 105.12
C THR A 13 -44.95 0.13 104.23
N ASP A 14 -44.96 -1.17 104.06
CA ASP A 14 -43.93 -1.84 103.15
C ASP A 14 -44.16 -1.49 101.65
N TYR A 15 -45.42 -1.34 101.26
CA TYR A 15 -45.75 -0.93 99.90
C TYR A 15 -45.39 0.51 99.63
N VAL A 16 -45.61 1.40 100.57
CA VAL A 16 -45.20 2.80 100.47
C VAL A 16 -43.67 2.95 100.46
N GLN A 17 -42.96 2.14 101.30
CA GLN A 17 -41.51 2.16 101.31
C GLN A 17 -40.93 1.62 100.00
N LYS A 18 -41.55 0.59 99.42
CA LYS A 18 -41.19 -0.01 98.11
C LYS A 18 -41.42 0.97 96.94
N CYS A 19 -42.54 1.67 96.99
CA CYS A 19 -42.84 2.75 96.00
C CYS A 19 -41.85 3.90 96.07
N ARG A 20 -41.48 4.32 97.33
CA ARG A 20 -40.49 5.38 97.54
C ARG A 20 -39.10 5.02 97.05
N ASN A 21 -38.68 3.73 97.18
CA ASN A 21 -37.41 3.25 96.73
C ASN A 21 -37.40 3.09 95.17
N ILE A 22 -38.52 2.74 94.58
CA ILE A 22 -38.66 2.69 93.10
C ILE A 22 -38.62 4.11 92.51
N ALA A 23 -39.26 5.09 93.16
CA ALA A 23 -39.22 6.50 92.73
C ALA A 23 -37.85 7.09 92.82
N ALA A 24 -37.09 6.73 93.94
CA ALA A 24 -35.72 7.19 94.12
C ALA A 24 -34.76 6.58 93.04
N LYS A 25 -34.94 5.27 92.73
CA LYS A 25 -34.16 4.61 91.70
C LYS A 25 -34.48 5.19 90.30
N PHE A 26 -35.76 5.53 90.08
CA PHE A 26 -36.16 6.10 88.76
C PHE A 26 -35.58 7.54 88.62
N LYS A 27 -35.60 8.33 89.68
CA LYS A 27 -35.04 9.67 89.68
C LYS A 27 -33.52 9.68 89.45
N ILE A 28 -32.78 8.70 90.02
CA ILE A 28 -31.35 8.55 89.85
C ILE A 28 -31.02 8.11 88.44
N LYS A 29 -31.88 7.22 87.86
CA LYS A 29 -31.70 6.70 86.52
C LYS A 29 -31.94 7.78 85.44
N ILE A 30 -32.98 8.63 85.69
CA ILE A 30 -33.27 9.78 84.80
C ILE A 30 -32.17 10.83 84.92
N MET A 31 -31.65 11.11 86.10
CA MET A 31 -30.57 12.07 86.29
C MET A 31 -29.26 11.61 85.65
N LYS A 32 -28.98 10.26 85.70
CA LYS A 32 -27.82 9.68 85.10
C LYS A 32 -27.93 9.72 83.56
N ASN A 33 -29.13 9.54 83.02
CA ASN A 33 -29.35 9.62 81.54
C ASN A 33 -29.29 11.09 81.07
N ILE A 34 -29.77 12.03 81.86
CA ILE A 34 -29.70 13.48 81.56
C ILE A 34 -28.24 13.96 81.56
N VAL A 35 -27.43 13.52 82.58
CA VAL A 35 -26.01 13.85 82.62
C VAL A 35 -25.25 13.20 81.51
N LEU A 36 -25.61 11.95 81.12
CA LEU A 36 -25.04 11.25 79.99
C LEU A 36 -25.40 11.95 78.65
N LEU A 37 -26.64 12.44 78.50
CA LEU A 37 -27.09 13.20 77.36
C LEU A 37 -26.43 14.57 77.24
N LEU A 38 -26.20 15.26 78.41
CA LEU A 38 -25.49 16.50 78.46
C LEU A 38 -23.99 16.31 78.15
N MET A 39 -23.35 15.24 78.64
CA MET A 39 -21.99 14.88 78.24
C MET A 39 -21.84 14.54 76.78
N LEU A 40 -22.88 13.86 76.24
CA LEU A 40 -22.89 13.54 74.79
C LEU A 40 -23.12 14.77 73.91
N ALA A 41 -23.88 15.75 74.41
CA ALA A 41 -24.11 17.03 73.73
C ALA A 41 -22.85 17.95 73.76
N LEU A 42 -22.02 17.83 74.79
CA LEU A 42 -20.76 18.57 74.87
C LEU A 42 -19.68 18.00 73.89
N LEU A 43 -19.83 16.73 73.49
CA LEU A 43 -18.90 16.10 72.50
C LEU A 43 -19.22 16.48 71.06
N ILE A 44 -20.37 17.09 70.81
CA ILE A 44 -20.81 17.45 69.41
C ILE A 44 -20.36 18.89 69.05
N VAL A 45 -20.00 19.70 69.97
CA VAL A 45 -19.58 21.11 69.72
C VAL A 45 -18.06 21.23 69.43
N GLY A 46 -17.32 20.11 69.40
CA GLY A 46 -15.89 20.10 69.20
C GLY A 46 -15.43 19.80 67.75
N CYS A 47 -16.36 19.71 66.76
CA CYS A 47 -15.95 19.61 65.37
C CYS A 47 -15.87 21.02 64.78
N GLY A 48 -14.80 21.70 65.07
CA GLY A 48 -14.34 22.84 64.27
C GLY A 48 -14.03 22.35 62.88
N GLU A 49 -14.70 22.96 61.92
CA GLU A 49 -14.46 22.85 60.48
C GLU A 49 -12.97 23.19 60.23
N SER A 50 -12.13 22.16 60.28
CA SER A 50 -10.78 22.29 59.74
C SER A 50 -10.95 22.46 58.24
N GLN A 51 -10.93 23.70 57.74
CA GLN A 51 -10.57 23.97 56.36
C GLN A 51 -9.29 23.18 56.08
N GLN A 52 -9.44 22.01 55.41
CA GLN A 52 -8.31 21.36 54.78
C GLN A 52 -7.78 22.36 53.76
N VAL A 53 -6.76 23.10 54.15
CA VAL A 53 -5.87 23.70 53.19
C VAL A 53 -5.38 22.52 52.33
N GLN A 54 -6.01 22.34 51.18
CA GLN A 54 -5.56 21.42 50.14
C GLN A 54 -4.12 21.81 49.86
N LYS A 55 -3.17 21.08 50.42
CA LYS A 55 -1.77 21.17 50.01
C LYS A 55 -1.79 20.93 48.51
N GLN A 56 -1.76 21.98 47.71
CA GLN A 56 -1.58 21.88 46.26
C GLN A 56 -0.34 21.02 46.03
N LYS A 57 -0.53 19.84 45.49
CA LYS A 57 0.59 19.00 45.07
C LYS A 57 1.43 19.82 44.09
N PRO A 58 2.76 19.76 44.18
CA PRO A 58 3.60 20.49 43.23
C PRO A 58 3.18 20.11 41.79
N PRO A 59 3.16 21.06 40.88
CA PRO A 59 2.75 20.81 39.51
C PRO A 59 3.68 19.80 38.89
N ILE A 60 3.11 18.89 38.10
CA ILE A 60 3.83 17.81 37.45
C ILE A 60 4.26 18.27 36.04
N ARG A 61 5.53 18.07 35.73
CA ARG A 61 6.06 18.36 34.40
C ARG A 61 5.57 17.33 33.42
N VAL A 62 4.98 17.78 32.31
CA VAL A 62 4.44 16.97 31.24
C VAL A 62 4.86 17.53 29.88
N VAL A 63 4.93 16.67 28.85
CA VAL A 63 5.09 17.11 27.48
C VAL A 63 3.73 17.06 26.82
N THR A 64 3.35 18.15 26.17
CA THR A 64 2.05 18.27 25.51
C THR A 64 2.19 18.46 24.01
N GLU A 65 1.24 17.93 23.26
CA GLU A 65 1.04 18.21 21.84
C GLU A 65 -0.35 18.82 21.65
N THR A 66 -0.45 19.84 20.81
CA THR A 66 -1.76 20.43 20.48
C THR A 66 -2.47 19.49 19.50
N ALA A 67 -3.69 19.09 19.84
CA ALA A 67 -4.54 18.32 18.96
C ALA A 67 -4.83 19.15 17.70
N SER A 68 -3.97 19.04 16.70
CA SER A 68 -4.19 19.66 15.39
C SER A 68 -4.75 18.61 14.46
N GLY A 69 -5.80 18.98 13.74
CA GLY A 69 -6.23 18.19 12.60
C GLY A 69 -5.13 18.27 11.54
N ALA A 70 -4.22 17.32 11.58
CA ALA A 70 -3.31 17.15 10.47
C ALA A 70 -4.14 16.63 9.31
N ASN A 71 -4.11 17.34 8.19
CA ASN A 71 -4.42 16.77 6.88
C ASN A 71 -3.33 15.71 6.58
N THR A 72 -3.28 14.66 7.37
CA THR A 72 -2.41 13.54 7.06
C THR A 72 -3.13 12.82 5.94
N ALA A 73 -2.77 13.17 4.71
CA ALA A 73 -3.14 12.38 3.55
C ALA A 73 -2.85 10.93 3.92
N LEU A 74 -3.84 10.07 3.75
CA LEU A 74 -3.68 8.62 3.96
C LEU A 74 -2.71 8.13 2.88
N GLN A 75 -1.43 8.29 3.15
CA GLN A 75 -0.37 7.82 2.29
C GLN A 75 -0.12 6.35 2.62
N ARG A 76 -0.39 5.47 1.68
CA ARG A 76 -0.09 4.05 1.81
C ARG A 76 1.06 3.71 0.89
N THR A 77 2.01 2.99 1.42
CA THR A 77 3.23 2.61 0.70
C THR A 77 3.20 1.12 0.36
N TYR A 78 3.52 0.81 -0.88
CA TYR A 78 3.57 -0.54 -1.41
C TYR A 78 4.92 -0.80 -2.05
N SER A 79 5.35 -2.06 -1.99
CA SER A 79 6.51 -2.53 -2.74
C SER A 79 6.12 -2.80 -4.19
N GLY A 80 6.94 -2.35 -5.11
CA GLY A 80 6.77 -2.56 -6.53
C GLY A 80 8.08 -2.99 -7.20
N ILE A 81 7.98 -3.29 -8.48
CA ILE A 81 9.12 -3.69 -9.32
C ILE A 81 9.12 -2.83 -10.58
N VAL A 82 10.31 -2.41 -10.99
CA VAL A 82 10.53 -1.75 -12.28
C VAL A 82 10.39 -2.78 -13.39
N GLU A 83 9.47 -2.55 -14.33
CA GLU A 83 9.32 -3.32 -15.58
C GLU A 83 9.73 -2.43 -16.76
N GLU A 84 10.17 -3.05 -17.84
CA GLU A 84 10.36 -2.37 -19.11
C GLU A 84 9.04 -1.83 -19.67
N ASN A 85 9.12 -0.78 -20.47
CA ASN A 85 7.93 -0.26 -21.15
C ASN A 85 7.41 -1.26 -22.17
N GLU A 86 8.33 -1.81 -22.97
CA GLU A 86 8.04 -2.81 -24.00
C GLU A 86 9.21 -3.77 -24.13
N ALA A 87 8.90 -5.04 -24.39
CA ALA A 87 9.87 -6.09 -24.64
C ALA A 87 9.52 -6.82 -25.94
N VAL A 88 10.44 -6.83 -26.88
CA VAL A 88 10.28 -7.53 -28.17
C VAL A 88 11.20 -8.74 -28.22
N SER A 89 10.60 -9.92 -28.35
CA SER A 89 11.31 -11.17 -28.58
C SER A 89 11.64 -11.30 -30.06
N VAL A 90 12.91 -11.37 -30.39
CA VAL A 90 13.37 -11.47 -31.78
C VAL A 90 13.81 -12.91 -32.06
N SER A 91 13.21 -13.51 -33.10
CA SER A 91 13.43 -14.91 -33.50
C SER A 91 13.68 -15.01 -34.99
N PHE A 92 14.36 -16.08 -35.39
CA PHE A 92 14.45 -16.43 -36.80
C PHE A 92 13.11 -16.95 -37.32
N THR A 93 12.84 -16.69 -38.60
CA THR A 93 11.63 -17.21 -39.30
C THR A 93 11.80 -18.70 -39.68
N GLY A 94 13.03 -19.11 -39.99
CA GLY A 94 13.39 -20.47 -40.36
C GLY A 94 14.13 -21.23 -39.27
N MET A 95 14.34 -22.51 -39.49
CA MET A 95 15.16 -23.39 -38.66
C MET A 95 16.59 -23.47 -39.23
N GLY A 96 17.59 -23.43 -38.36
CA GLY A 96 18.99 -23.62 -38.77
C GLY A 96 19.98 -23.46 -37.62
N VAL A 97 21.24 -23.75 -37.86
CA VAL A 97 22.32 -23.60 -36.89
C VAL A 97 22.76 -22.13 -36.85
N VAL A 98 22.78 -21.54 -35.66
CA VAL A 98 23.28 -20.16 -35.45
C VAL A 98 24.79 -20.17 -35.62
N LYS A 99 25.27 -19.49 -36.63
CA LYS A 99 26.73 -19.36 -36.92
C LYS A 99 27.41 -18.43 -35.94
N LYS A 100 26.78 -17.29 -35.63
CA LYS A 100 27.28 -16.30 -34.67
C LYS A 100 26.15 -15.40 -34.18
N VAL A 101 26.30 -14.95 -32.95
CA VAL A 101 25.51 -13.86 -32.34
C VAL A 101 26.45 -12.67 -32.13
N LEU A 102 26.08 -11.52 -32.70
CA LEU A 102 26.94 -10.33 -32.82
C LEU A 102 26.70 -9.28 -31.73
N VAL A 103 25.78 -9.56 -30.83
CA VAL A 103 25.38 -8.65 -29.75
C VAL A 103 25.57 -9.31 -28.40
N SER A 104 25.72 -8.45 -27.36
CA SER A 104 25.83 -8.86 -25.97
C SER A 104 24.66 -8.30 -25.15
N GLU A 105 24.34 -8.96 -24.04
CA GLU A 105 23.35 -8.44 -23.08
C GLU A 105 23.75 -7.05 -22.57
N GLY A 106 22.78 -6.14 -22.43
CA GLY A 106 23.01 -4.73 -22.08
C GLY A 106 23.48 -3.84 -23.24
N GLN A 107 23.77 -4.40 -24.42
CA GLN A 107 24.21 -3.61 -25.57
C GLN A 107 23.04 -2.85 -26.20
N LYS A 108 23.25 -1.57 -26.55
CA LYS A 108 22.30 -0.79 -27.35
C LYS A 108 22.34 -1.23 -28.81
N VAL A 109 21.18 -1.39 -29.39
CA VAL A 109 21.00 -1.72 -30.81
C VAL A 109 20.08 -0.72 -31.49
N ALA A 110 20.36 -0.45 -32.76
CA ALA A 110 19.51 0.40 -33.60
C ALA A 110 18.59 -0.49 -34.48
N LYS A 111 17.44 0.04 -34.84
CA LYS A 111 16.56 -0.61 -35.82
C LYS A 111 17.32 -0.97 -37.11
N GLY A 112 17.18 -2.20 -37.59
CA GLY A 112 17.87 -2.72 -38.75
C GLY A 112 19.30 -3.25 -38.48
N GLN A 113 19.81 -3.14 -37.25
CA GLN A 113 21.14 -3.67 -36.89
C GLN A 113 21.11 -5.20 -36.90
N LEU A 114 22.18 -5.80 -37.43
CA LEU A 114 22.36 -7.24 -37.45
C LEU A 114 22.66 -7.78 -36.04
N ILE A 115 21.85 -8.74 -35.59
CA ILE A 115 21.92 -9.35 -34.27
C ILE A 115 22.64 -10.71 -34.32
N ALA A 116 22.20 -11.56 -35.25
CA ALA A 116 22.72 -12.91 -35.39
C ALA A 116 22.65 -13.38 -36.84
N GLU A 117 23.45 -14.38 -37.15
CA GLU A 117 23.45 -15.02 -38.47
C GLU A 117 23.34 -16.54 -38.30
N MET A 118 22.47 -17.18 -39.10
CA MET A 118 22.43 -18.62 -39.30
C MET A 118 23.40 -19.06 -40.39
N ASP A 119 23.65 -20.36 -40.50
CA ASP A 119 24.30 -20.94 -41.64
C ASP A 119 23.42 -20.75 -42.89
N ASP A 120 23.91 -19.99 -43.83
CA ASP A 120 23.22 -19.57 -45.05
C ASP A 120 23.65 -20.36 -46.28
N THR A 121 24.48 -21.40 -46.11
CA THR A 121 25.05 -22.19 -47.21
C THR A 121 23.95 -22.78 -48.10
N GLN A 122 22.95 -23.41 -47.53
CA GLN A 122 21.82 -23.99 -48.27
C GLN A 122 20.98 -22.90 -48.97
N ALA A 123 20.70 -21.80 -48.28
CA ALA A 123 19.92 -20.68 -48.81
C ALA A 123 20.64 -20.03 -50.01
N ARG A 124 21.99 -19.87 -49.95
CA ARG A 124 22.80 -19.36 -51.05
C ARG A 124 22.72 -20.31 -52.27
N ASN A 125 22.89 -21.60 -52.06
CA ASN A 125 22.79 -22.58 -53.13
C ASN A 125 21.40 -22.53 -53.80
N MET A 126 20.33 -22.45 -53.03
CA MET A 126 18.96 -22.31 -53.58
C MET A 126 18.77 -21.01 -54.36
N LEU A 127 19.36 -19.90 -53.86
CA LEU A 127 19.32 -18.63 -54.57
C LEU A 127 20.04 -18.71 -55.91
N ASP A 128 21.19 -19.35 -55.97
CA ASP A 128 21.97 -19.48 -57.21
C ASP A 128 21.25 -20.38 -58.25
N VAL A 129 20.57 -21.45 -57.81
CA VAL A 129 19.71 -22.25 -58.67
C VAL A 129 18.54 -21.42 -59.23
N ALA A 130 17.86 -20.65 -58.37
CA ALA A 130 16.73 -19.81 -58.78
C ALA A 130 17.18 -18.69 -59.75
N LYS A 131 18.35 -18.09 -59.56
CA LYS A 131 18.95 -17.14 -60.52
C LYS A 131 19.19 -17.76 -61.88
N ALA A 132 19.77 -18.98 -61.93
CA ALA A 132 20.01 -19.68 -63.15
C ALA A 132 18.71 -20.00 -63.90
N THR A 133 17.67 -20.44 -63.16
CA THR A 133 16.33 -20.72 -63.69
C THR A 133 15.69 -19.48 -64.30
N LEU A 134 15.77 -18.31 -63.57
CA LEU A 134 15.24 -17.07 -64.12
C LEU A 134 16.01 -16.63 -65.36
N SER A 135 17.36 -16.72 -65.38
CA SER A 135 18.17 -16.38 -66.52
C SER A 135 17.78 -17.21 -67.77
N GLN A 136 17.52 -18.50 -67.57
CA GLN A 136 17.00 -19.35 -68.67
C GLN A 136 15.63 -18.89 -69.17
N ALA A 137 14.72 -18.53 -68.23
CA ALA A 137 13.39 -18.00 -68.56
C ALA A 137 13.46 -16.64 -69.26
N ASP A 138 14.36 -15.75 -68.85
CA ASP A 138 14.63 -14.47 -69.49
C ASP A 138 15.11 -14.63 -70.94
N ASP A 139 15.98 -15.57 -71.17
CA ASP A 139 16.45 -15.87 -72.55
C ASP A 139 15.36 -16.50 -73.43
N ALA A 140 14.50 -17.33 -72.82
CA ALA A 140 13.35 -17.86 -73.51
C ALA A 140 12.35 -16.76 -73.89
N ILE A 141 11.94 -15.90 -72.91
CA ILE A 141 10.96 -14.85 -73.17
C ILE A 141 11.45 -13.86 -74.23
N LYS A 142 12.74 -13.50 -74.26
CA LYS A 142 13.34 -12.65 -75.31
C LYS A 142 13.22 -13.27 -76.70
N ARG A 143 13.58 -14.56 -76.86
CA ARG A 143 13.53 -15.24 -78.13
C ARG A 143 12.08 -15.44 -78.63
N TYR A 144 11.21 -15.89 -77.75
CA TYR A 144 9.83 -16.15 -78.14
C TYR A 144 9.00 -14.89 -78.35
N LYS A 145 9.36 -13.76 -77.66
CA LYS A 145 8.76 -12.46 -77.92
C LYS A 145 8.92 -12.02 -79.39
N MET A 146 10.13 -12.18 -79.97
CA MET A 146 10.43 -11.87 -81.37
C MET A 146 9.57 -12.68 -82.29
N LEU A 147 9.34 -13.95 -82.00
CA LEU A 147 8.49 -14.83 -82.81
C LEU A 147 6.99 -14.46 -82.71
N TYR A 148 6.55 -14.07 -81.53
CA TYR A 148 5.20 -13.63 -81.27
C TYR A 148 4.89 -12.32 -81.96
N ASP A 149 5.79 -11.34 -81.85
CA ASP A 149 5.66 -10.04 -82.48
C ASP A 149 5.61 -10.13 -84.01
N ASN A 150 6.25 -11.15 -84.62
CA ASN A 150 6.22 -11.46 -86.08
C ASN A 150 5.05 -12.34 -86.46
N GLY A 151 4.11 -12.69 -85.57
CA GLY A 151 2.94 -13.52 -85.83
C GLY A 151 3.28 -15.03 -86.06
N SER A 152 4.51 -15.49 -85.77
CA SER A 152 4.99 -16.86 -85.97
C SER A 152 4.77 -17.76 -84.72
N LEU A 153 4.24 -17.19 -83.58
CA LEU A 153 3.99 -17.94 -82.36
C LEU A 153 2.50 -17.84 -81.99
N PRO A 154 1.80 -18.96 -81.74
CA PRO A 154 0.45 -18.92 -81.20
C PRO A 154 0.36 -18.27 -79.81
N GLU A 155 -0.71 -17.51 -79.56
CA GLU A 155 -0.93 -16.79 -78.27
C GLU A 155 -0.86 -17.71 -77.05
N VAL A 156 -1.41 -18.93 -77.13
CA VAL A 156 -1.37 -19.93 -76.07
C VAL A 156 0.06 -20.23 -75.62
N GLN A 157 0.96 -20.41 -76.60
CA GLN A 157 2.39 -20.69 -76.31
C GLN A 157 3.09 -19.46 -75.73
N TRP A 158 2.74 -18.25 -76.19
CA TRP A 158 3.26 -17.03 -75.65
C TRP A 158 2.87 -16.87 -74.18
N VAL A 159 1.59 -17.10 -73.84
CA VAL A 159 1.09 -17.05 -72.44
C VAL A 159 1.77 -18.12 -71.58
N GLU A 160 2.04 -19.31 -72.10
CA GLU A 160 2.77 -20.33 -71.35
C GLU A 160 4.19 -19.90 -71.01
N ILE A 161 4.91 -19.25 -71.93
CA ILE A 161 6.27 -18.76 -71.69
C ILE A 161 6.28 -17.59 -70.65
N GLN A 162 5.31 -16.68 -70.77
CA GLN A 162 5.13 -15.63 -69.79
C GLN A 162 4.89 -16.19 -68.37
N SER A 163 4.05 -17.23 -68.32
CA SER A 163 3.74 -17.91 -67.05
C SER A 163 4.98 -18.55 -66.40
N LYS A 164 5.80 -19.28 -67.24
CA LYS A 164 7.06 -19.85 -66.80
C LYS A 164 8.07 -18.83 -66.34
N HIS A 165 8.17 -17.70 -67.05
CA HIS A 165 9.03 -16.60 -66.62
C HIS A 165 8.56 -15.97 -65.27
N SER A 166 7.25 -15.74 -65.14
CA SER A 166 6.67 -15.24 -63.88
C SER A 166 6.91 -16.20 -62.72
N GLN A 167 6.77 -17.52 -62.95
CA GLN A 167 7.07 -18.54 -61.95
C GLN A 167 8.54 -18.55 -61.55
N ALA A 168 9.50 -18.45 -62.50
CA ALA A 168 10.92 -18.38 -62.20
C ALA A 168 11.28 -17.12 -61.41
N LYS A 169 10.63 -15.99 -61.71
CA LYS A 169 10.79 -14.73 -60.94
C LYS A 169 10.32 -14.90 -59.51
N SER A 170 9.17 -15.45 -59.28
CA SER A 170 8.63 -15.71 -57.92
C SER A 170 9.51 -16.67 -57.13
N GLN A 171 10.11 -17.70 -57.81
CA GLN A 171 11.06 -18.60 -57.17
C GLN A 171 12.33 -17.86 -56.71
N LEU A 172 12.86 -16.92 -57.54
CA LEU A 172 13.99 -16.10 -57.18
C LEU A 172 13.68 -15.21 -55.97
N GLU A 173 12.52 -14.54 -55.95
CA GLU A 173 12.10 -13.70 -54.83
C GLU A 173 11.97 -14.50 -53.55
N ALA A 174 11.41 -15.73 -53.59
CA ALA A 174 11.34 -16.64 -52.46
C ALA A 174 12.72 -17.07 -51.94
N ALA A 175 13.65 -17.39 -52.84
CA ALA A 175 15.02 -17.76 -52.48
C ALA A 175 15.81 -16.59 -51.90
N GLN A 176 15.60 -15.38 -52.42
CA GLN A 176 16.18 -14.15 -51.85
C GLN A 176 15.69 -13.91 -50.44
N LYS A 177 14.38 -14.06 -50.23
CA LYS A 177 13.79 -13.93 -48.90
C LYS A 177 14.35 -14.95 -47.90
N ASN A 178 14.42 -16.23 -48.30
CA ASN A 178 15.00 -17.29 -47.47
C ASN A 178 16.44 -16.98 -47.04
N LEU A 179 17.24 -16.43 -47.94
CA LEU A 179 18.61 -16.00 -47.63
C LEU A 179 18.62 -14.79 -46.70
N ALA A 180 17.72 -13.83 -46.89
CA ALA A 180 17.59 -12.69 -46.01
C ALA A 180 17.16 -13.12 -44.59
N ASP A 181 16.27 -14.11 -44.48
CA ASP A 181 15.76 -14.67 -43.24
C ASP A 181 16.85 -15.42 -42.41
N CYS A 182 17.99 -15.78 -43.05
CA CYS A 182 19.17 -16.27 -42.31
C CYS A 182 19.90 -15.19 -41.51
N ARG A 183 19.49 -13.94 -41.62
CA ARG A 183 20.06 -12.80 -40.92
C ARG A 183 19.02 -12.22 -39.99
N LEU A 184 19.28 -12.32 -38.70
CA LEU A 184 18.41 -11.76 -37.67
C LEU A 184 18.77 -10.28 -37.46
N ILE A 185 17.82 -9.41 -37.74
CA ILE A 185 17.97 -7.94 -37.58
C ILE A 185 17.03 -7.42 -36.51
N ALA A 186 17.42 -6.33 -35.86
CA ALA A 186 16.59 -5.66 -34.87
C ALA A 186 15.36 -5.01 -35.52
N PRO A 187 14.14 -5.35 -35.13
CA PRO A 187 12.93 -4.72 -35.66
C PRO A 187 12.78 -3.27 -35.20
N GLU A 188 13.35 -2.95 -34.05
CA GLU A 188 13.34 -1.62 -33.43
C GLU A 188 14.62 -1.33 -32.67
N SER A 189 14.80 -0.08 -32.25
CA SER A 189 15.95 0.32 -31.43
C SER A 189 15.67 0.07 -29.96
N GLY A 190 16.65 -0.42 -29.19
CA GLY A 190 16.50 -0.71 -27.78
C GLY A 190 17.80 -1.22 -27.15
N ILE A 191 17.66 -1.92 -26.05
CA ILE A 191 18.77 -2.58 -25.36
C ILE A 191 18.54 -4.08 -25.35
N ILE A 192 19.58 -4.87 -25.65
CA ILE A 192 19.50 -6.32 -25.56
C ILE A 192 19.29 -6.72 -24.08
N GLY A 193 18.16 -7.33 -23.78
CA GLY A 193 17.84 -7.82 -22.44
C GLY A 193 18.51 -9.16 -22.18
N LYS A 194 18.03 -10.23 -22.79
CA LYS A 194 18.58 -11.58 -22.64
C LYS A 194 18.96 -12.17 -23.98
N LYS A 195 20.04 -12.94 -23.99
CA LYS A 195 20.45 -13.81 -25.09
C LYS A 195 20.05 -15.24 -24.75
N LEU A 196 19.13 -15.80 -25.51
CA LEU A 196 18.51 -17.10 -25.24
C LEU A 196 19.09 -18.24 -26.11
N VAL A 197 19.82 -17.89 -27.19
CA VAL A 197 20.44 -18.84 -28.09
C VAL A 197 21.89 -18.44 -28.35
N GLY A 198 22.80 -19.40 -28.29
CA GLY A 198 24.22 -19.22 -28.54
C GLY A 198 24.67 -19.59 -29.94
N ALA A 199 25.93 -19.26 -30.30
CA ALA A 199 26.55 -19.73 -31.51
C ALA A 199 26.78 -21.25 -31.46
N GLY A 200 26.49 -21.96 -32.54
CA GLY A 200 26.55 -23.41 -32.62
C GLY A 200 25.24 -24.11 -32.24
N GLU A 201 24.27 -23.42 -31.65
CA GLU A 201 22.96 -23.97 -31.30
C GLU A 201 22.00 -23.91 -32.49
N THR A 202 21.02 -24.81 -32.50
CA THR A 202 19.94 -24.80 -33.49
C THR A 202 18.82 -23.88 -33.06
N ALA A 203 18.55 -22.84 -33.84
CA ALA A 203 17.38 -22.01 -33.67
C ALA A 203 16.17 -22.63 -34.38
N LEU A 204 15.03 -22.57 -33.69
CA LEU A 204 13.74 -23.03 -34.23
C LEU A 204 12.86 -21.80 -34.55
N PRO A 205 11.90 -21.96 -35.49
CA PRO A 205 10.92 -20.91 -35.77
C PRO A 205 10.18 -20.50 -34.49
N ALA A 206 9.96 -19.21 -34.32
CA ALA A 206 9.31 -18.60 -33.16
C ALA A 206 10.04 -18.78 -31.81
N GLN A 207 11.20 -19.44 -31.79
CA GLN A 207 12.07 -19.46 -30.60
C GLN A 207 12.83 -18.13 -30.51
N ALA A 208 12.64 -17.40 -29.42
CA ALA A 208 13.35 -16.15 -29.19
C ALA A 208 14.86 -16.39 -29.10
N VAL A 209 15.63 -15.64 -29.89
CA VAL A 209 17.11 -15.64 -29.87
C VAL A 209 17.62 -14.59 -28.89
N VAL A 210 17.02 -13.40 -28.94
CA VAL A 210 17.29 -12.31 -28.02
C VAL A 210 15.99 -11.57 -27.68
N THR A 211 15.99 -10.87 -26.56
CA THR A 211 14.94 -9.89 -26.24
C THR A 211 15.51 -8.48 -26.39
N ILE A 212 14.75 -7.59 -27.00
CA ILE A 212 15.06 -6.16 -27.07
C ILE A 212 14.10 -5.44 -26.16
N LEU A 213 14.64 -4.60 -25.25
CA LEU A 213 13.88 -3.86 -24.27
C LEU A 213 13.89 -2.38 -24.60
N ASP A 214 12.71 -1.75 -24.60
CA ASP A 214 12.60 -0.29 -24.53
C ASP A 214 12.56 0.13 -23.07
N ILE A 215 13.63 0.81 -22.64
CA ILE A 215 13.74 1.38 -21.28
C ILE A 215 13.85 2.89 -21.26
N ASN A 216 13.49 3.60 -22.34
CA ASN A 216 13.41 5.07 -22.36
C ASN A 216 12.34 5.59 -21.42
N SER A 217 11.29 4.82 -21.25
CA SER A 217 10.34 4.86 -20.14
C SER A 217 10.26 3.49 -19.50
N VAL A 218 9.87 3.44 -18.24
CA VAL A 218 9.66 2.19 -17.48
C VAL A 218 8.31 2.22 -16.82
N LYS A 219 7.80 1.05 -16.46
CA LYS A 219 6.58 0.89 -15.68
C LYS A 219 6.95 0.41 -14.29
N ILE A 220 6.42 1.06 -13.26
CA ILE A 220 6.53 0.56 -11.91
C ILE A 220 5.28 -0.26 -11.64
N LYS A 221 5.45 -1.56 -11.55
CA LYS A 221 4.37 -2.49 -11.25
C LYS A 221 4.24 -2.66 -9.75
N VAL A 222 3.03 -2.47 -9.25
CA VAL A 222 2.67 -2.61 -7.84
C VAL A 222 1.44 -3.49 -7.74
N SER A 223 1.44 -4.45 -6.83
CA SER A 223 0.28 -5.30 -6.56
C SER A 223 -0.54 -4.72 -5.41
N ILE A 224 -1.76 -4.30 -5.69
CA ILE A 224 -2.67 -3.62 -4.77
C ILE A 224 -3.79 -4.57 -4.34
N PRO A 225 -4.08 -4.70 -3.04
CA PRO A 225 -5.20 -5.52 -2.55
C PRO A 225 -6.56 -5.07 -3.10
N GLU A 226 -7.47 -6.02 -3.32
CA GLU A 226 -8.82 -5.78 -3.86
C GLU A 226 -9.59 -4.69 -3.08
N LYS A 227 -9.43 -4.65 -1.76
CA LYS A 227 -10.13 -3.67 -0.90
C LYS A 227 -9.71 -2.22 -1.16
N GLU A 228 -8.54 -2.00 -1.79
CA GLU A 228 -7.91 -0.69 -1.92
C GLU A 228 -7.84 -0.22 -3.38
N ILE A 229 -8.05 -1.12 -4.34
CA ILE A 229 -7.95 -0.78 -5.77
C ILE A 229 -9.00 0.24 -6.22
N SER A 230 -10.16 0.28 -5.56
CA SER A 230 -11.23 1.24 -5.85
C SER A 230 -10.83 2.68 -5.50
N ASP A 231 -9.93 2.86 -4.55
CA ASP A 231 -9.49 4.17 -4.07
C ASP A 231 -8.45 4.80 -5.03
N ILE A 232 -7.84 4.01 -5.92
CA ILE A 232 -6.85 4.48 -6.90
C ILE A 232 -7.57 4.95 -8.15
N ASN A 233 -7.31 6.18 -8.55
CA ASN A 233 -7.81 6.81 -9.77
C ASN A 233 -6.66 7.29 -10.65
N ASP A 234 -6.93 7.62 -11.92
CA ASP A 234 -5.91 8.10 -12.87
C ASP A 234 -5.19 9.38 -12.42
N GLY A 235 -5.83 10.14 -11.53
CA GLY A 235 -5.28 11.38 -10.94
C GLY A 235 -4.63 11.19 -9.56
N THR A 236 -4.57 9.97 -9.04
CA THR A 236 -3.94 9.70 -7.75
C THR A 236 -2.45 10.04 -7.83
N LYS A 237 -1.98 10.91 -6.93
CA LYS A 237 -0.56 11.26 -6.86
C LYS A 237 0.22 10.09 -6.28
N THR A 238 1.38 9.84 -6.88
CA THR A 238 2.27 8.77 -6.44
C THR A 238 3.69 9.31 -6.30
N ASP A 239 4.31 8.97 -5.18
CA ASP A 239 5.74 9.20 -4.93
C ASP A 239 6.46 7.86 -5.03
N ILE A 240 7.46 7.79 -5.90
CA ILE A 240 8.19 6.56 -6.20
C ILE A 240 9.63 6.73 -5.75
N LYS A 241 10.10 5.81 -4.93
CA LYS A 241 11.48 5.73 -4.48
C LYS A 241 12.12 4.44 -4.97
N VAL A 242 13.22 4.56 -5.71
CA VAL A 242 14.05 3.41 -6.16
C VAL A 242 15.40 3.52 -5.48
N GLU A 243 15.59 2.77 -4.39
CA GLU A 243 16.79 2.87 -3.56
C GLU A 243 18.05 2.47 -4.32
N ALA A 244 18.00 1.38 -5.11
CA ALA A 244 19.13 0.89 -5.89
C ALA A 244 19.70 1.92 -6.87
N ALA A 245 18.86 2.83 -7.38
CA ALA A 245 19.27 3.91 -8.27
C ALA A 245 19.47 5.25 -7.55
N ASN A 246 19.12 5.34 -6.26
CA ASN A 246 19.03 6.56 -5.46
C ASN A 246 18.20 7.66 -6.15
N ILE A 247 17.02 7.28 -6.61
CA ILE A 247 16.12 8.14 -7.38
C ILE A 247 14.77 8.24 -6.66
N ASN A 248 14.28 9.46 -6.50
CA ASN A 248 12.91 9.76 -6.08
C ASN A 248 12.20 10.46 -7.23
N LEU A 249 11.01 9.98 -7.59
CA LEU A 249 10.23 10.44 -8.73
C LEU A 249 8.77 10.57 -8.36
N ASN A 250 8.09 11.50 -9.02
CA ASN A 250 6.64 11.52 -9.03
C ASN A 250 6.16 10.63 -10.17
N GLY A 251 5.18 9.79 -9.89
CA GLY A 251 4.60 8.91 -10.89
C GLY A 251 3.85 9.67 -11.98
N GLY A 252 3.81 9.07 -13.16
CA GLY A 252 3.04 9.54 -14.30
C GLY A 252 1.64 8.90 -14.35
N LYS A 253 1.19 8.58 -15.58
CA LYS A 253 -0.10 7.94 -15.80
C LYS A 253 -0.17 6.57 -15.12
N ILE A 254 -1.28 6.32 -14.43
CA ILE A 254 -1.57 5.05 -13.77
C ILE A 254 -2.40 4.18 -14.73
N GLU A 255 -2.00 2.93 -14.88
CA GLU A 255 -2.72 1.89 -15.62
C GLU A 255 -3.14 0.81 -14.63
N LYS A 256 -4.45 0.62 -14.43
CA LYS A 256 -4.98 -0.42 -13.54
C LYS A 256 -5.27 -1.71 -14.31
N GLY A 257 -4.77 -2.83 -13.83
CA GLY A 257 -5.21 -4.14 -14.27
C GLY A 257 -6.68 -4.36 -13.91
N ILE A 258 -7.41 -4.99 -14.82
CA ILE A 258 -8.85 -5.30 -14.63
C ILE A 258 -9.09 -6.73 -14.15
N VAL A 259 -8.04 -7.53 -14.07
CA VAL A 259 -8.08 -8.93 -13.61
C VAL A 259 -7.23 -9.05 -12.36
N ALA A 260 -7.82 -9.59 -11.30
CA ALA A 260 -7.08 -9.91 -10.09
C ALA A 260 -6.25 -11.18 -10.27
N ASP A 261 -5.09 -11.22 -9.64
CA ASP A 261 -4.37 -12.47 -9.45
C ASP A 261 -5.16 -13.39 -8.51
N ALA A 262 -5.47 -14.59 -8.98
CA ALA A 262 -6.35 -15.52 -8.26
C ALA A 262 -5.73 -16.06 -6.96
N LEU A 263 -4.41 -16.03 -6.82
CA LEU A 263 -3.71 -16.55 -5.65
C LEU A 263 -3.54 -15.49 -4.57
N THR A 264 -3.19 -14.27 -4.97
CA THR A 264 -2.87 -13.17 -4.03
C THR A 264 -4.04 -12.24 -3.78
N HIS A 265 -5.12 -12.31 -4.56
CA HIS A 265 -6.27 -11.39 -4.54
C HIS A 265 -5.83 -9.92 -4.68
N THR A 266 -4.82 -9.67 -5.52
CA THR A 266 -4.31 -8.34 -5.81
C THR A 266 -4.52 -7.96 -7.27
N TYR A 267 -4.59 -6.66 -7.52
CA TYR A 267 -4.62 -6.08 -8.86
C TYR A 267 -3.27 -5.44 -9.17
N ASP A 268 -2.77 -5.69 -10.38
CA ASP A 268 -1.56 -5.04 -10.87
C ASP A 268 -1.86 -3.59 -11.26
N VAL A 269 -1.17 -2.67 -10.63
CA VAL A 269 -1.17 -1.25 -10.99
C VAL A 269 0.19 -0.93 -11.59
N ARG A 270 0.21 -0.37 -12.80
CA ARG A 270 1.44 0.06 -13.50
C ARG A 270 1.48 1.57 -13.59
N ILE A 271 2.57 2.16 -13.18
CA ILE A 271 2.79 3.60 -13.18
C ILE A 271 3.88 3.90 -14.19
N ASN A 272 3.55 4.67 -15.23
CA ASN A 272 4.50 5.05 -16.26
C ASN A 272 5.47 6.11 -15.74
N VAL A 273 6.75 5.88 -15.90
CA VAL A 273 7.84 6.76 -15.45
C VAL A 273 8.83 6.99 -16.58
N LYS A 274 9.21 8.26 -16.82
CA LYS A 274 10.26 8.57 -17.79
C LYS A 274 11.64 8.20 -17.24
N ASN A 275 12.44 7.52 -18.03
CA ASN A 275 13.78 7.05 -17.66
C ASN A 275 14.87 7.67 -18.56
N GLN A 276 14.91 8.99 -18.59
CA GLN A 276 15.78 9.75 -19.50
C GLN A 276 17.26 9.38 -19.42
N ASN A 277 17.74 9.00 -18.25
CA ASN A 277 19.14 8.63 -18.03
C ASN A 277 19.39 7.11 -18.06
N GLN A 278 18.37 6.32 -18.35
CA GLN A 278 18.41 4.85 -18.37
C GLN A 278 19.01 4.23 -17.09
N LYS A 279 18.82 4.90 -15.94
CA LYS A 279 19.30 4.44 -14.63
C LYS A 279 18.34 3.45 -13.98
N LEU A 280 17.06 3.51 -14.32
CA LEU A 280 16.07 2.55 -13.86
C LEU A 280 16.14 1.33 -14.77
N LEU A 281 16.53 0.21 -14.18
CA LEU A 281 16.66 -1.05 -14.90
C LEU A 281 15.50 -1.99 -14.49
N PRO A 282 14.93 -2.74 -15.45
CA PRO A 282 13.96 -3.78 -15.13
C PRO A 282 14.45 -4.75 -14.05
N GLY A 283 13.58 -5.10 -13.12
CA GLY A 283 13.88 -5.94 -11.97
C GLY A 283 14.33 -5.19 -10.70
N MET A 284 14.56 -3.87 -10.76
CA MET A 284 14.83 -3.09 -9.55
C MET A 284 13.57 -3.00 -8.67
N ALA A 285 13.75 -3.10 -7.35
CA ALA A 285 12.69 -2.86 -6.39
C ALA A 285 12.39 -1.36 -6.27
N ALA A 286 11.13 -1.03 -6.19
CA ALA A 286 10.64 0.33 -5.98
C ALA A 286 9.68 0.37 -4.80
N GLU A 287 9.70 1.46 -4.07
CA GLU A 287 8.73 1.78 -3.03
C GLU A 287 7.80 2.86 -3.59
N VAL A 288 6.49 2.58 -3.59
CA VAL A 288 5.49 3.49 -4.17
C VAL A 288 4.51 3.89 -3.09
N SER A 289 4.44 5.18 -2.81
CA SER A 289 3.49 5.78 -1.90
C SER A 289 2.35 6.42 -2.70
N PHE A 290 1.12 5.98 -2.47
CA PHE A 290 -0.07 6.56 -3.05
C PHE A 290 -0.69 7.56 -2.09
N ASP A 291 -0.94 8.76 -2.59
CA ASP A 291 -1.72 9.78 -1.89
C ASP A 291 -3.20 9.60 -2.27
N PHE A 292 -3.94 8.93 -1.41
CA PHE A 292 -5.38 8.74 -1.57
C PHE A 292 -6.17 10.03 -1.27
N GLY A 293 -5.51 11.19 -1.41
CA GLY A 293 -6.01 12.52 -1.14
C GLY A 293 -7.52 12.56 -1.14
N GLY A 294 -8.10 12.87 -0.01
CA GLY A 294 -9.50 12.69 0.34
C GLY A 294 -10.52 13.29 -0.62
N ALA A 295 -10.78 12.60 -1.72
CA ALA A 295 -11.87 12.93 -2.64
C ALA A 295 -13.25 12.59 -2.07
N GLN A 296 -13.35 11.93 -0.90
CA GLN A 296 -14.61 11.69 -0.18
C GLN A 296 -14.47 11.63 1.35
N SER A 297 -13.37 12.05 1.90
CA SER A 297 -13.36 12.43 3.30
C SER A 297 -13.94 13.84 3.35
N THR A 298 -15.23 13.99 3.70
CA THR A 298 -15.67 15.21 4.37
C THR A 298 -14.50 15.63 5.22
N ALA A 299 -14.00 16.85 5.02
CA ALA A 299 -12.84 17.40 5.73
C ALA A 299 -13.18 17.48 7.23
N GLN A 300 -13.38 16.34 7.86
CA GLN A 300 -13.35 16.20 9.29
C GLN A 300 -11.87 16.31 9.66
N ASN A 301 -11.58 17.36 10.35
CA ASN A 301 -10.32 17.68 11.00
C ASN A 301 -9.87 16.45 11.82
N ARG A 302 -9.27 15.44 11.16
CA ARG A 302 -8.91 14.16 11.79
C ARG A 302 -7.74 14.42 12.72
N ILE A 303 -8.01 14.38 14.00
CA ILE A 303 -6.99 14.53 15.02
C ILE A 303 -6.21 13.23 15.09
N THR A 304 -4.89 13.31 14.94
CA THR A 304 -4.00 12.15 15.16
C THR A 304 -3.08 12.44 16.34
N LEU A 305 -2.88 11.45 17.21
CA LEU A 305 -2.01 11.56 18.37
C LEU A 305 -0.98 10.42 18.37
N PRO A 306 0.20 10.61 18.99
CA PRO A 306 1.11 9.51 19.26
C PRO A 306 0.39 8.40 20.05
N VAL A 307 0.66 7.13 19.72
CA VAL A 307 0.05 5.98 20.43
C VAL A 307 0.31 6.05 21.94
N THR A 308 1.44 6.63 22.35
CA THR A 308 1.81 6.80 23.76
C THR A 308 0.88 7.73 24.53
N ALA A 309 0.17 8.63 23.86
CA ALA A 309 -0.79 9.57 24.48
C ALA A 309 -2.12 8.90 24.82
N VAL A 310 -2.48 7.81 24.14
CA VAL A 310 -3.77 7.14 24.30
C VAL A 310 -3.66 6.01 25.30
N GLN A 311 -4.49 6.08 26.36
CA GLN A 311 -4.49 5.11 27.43
C GLN A 311 -5.76 4.26 27.37
N LYS A 312 -5.63 2.96 27.72
CA LYS A 312 -6.76 2.03 27.78
C LYS A 312 -7.15 1.81 29.25
N ARG A 313 -8.44 1.93 29.55
CA ARG A 313 -9.01 1.55 30.86
C ARG A 313 -9.23 0.05 30.96
N PHE A 314 -9.43 -0.40 32.19
CA PHE A 314 -9.76 -1.81 32.47
C PHE A 314 -11.11 -2.25 31.87
N ASP A 315 -12.05 -1.29 31.65
CA ASP A 315 -13.33 -1.50 31.01
C ASP A 315 -13.26 -1.55 29.45
N GLY A 316 -12.05 -1.41 28.90
CA GLY A 316 -11.80 -1.43 27.48
C GLY A 316 -11.93 -0.09 26.76
N THR A 317 -12.38 0.98 27.45
CA THR A 317 -12.48 2.34 26.89
C THR A 317 -11.12 3.01 26.77
N PHE A 318 -10.98 3.91 25.80
CA PHE A 318 -9.76 4.70 25.61
C PHE A 318 -9.95 6.12 26.11
N PHE A 319 -8.89 6.70 26.64
CA PHE A 319 -8.86 8.09 27.09
C PHE A 319 -7.50 8.72 26.85
N VAL A 320 -7.47 10.04 26.83
CA VAL A 320 -6.28 10.88 26.83
C VAL A 320 -6.32 11.86 27.99
N TRP A 321 -5.16 12.41 28.33
CA TRP A 321 -5.08 13.51 29.28
C TRP A 321 -5.05 14.83 28.50
N THR A 322 -6.06 15.69 28.71
CA THR A 322 -6.11 17.05 28.18
C THR A 322 -5.76 18.04 29.26
N ILE A 323 -5.18 19.19 28.90
CA ILE A 323 -4.87 20.26 29.80
C ILE A 323 -5.85 21.41 29.56
N GLY A 324 -6.60 21.73 30.59
CA GLY A 324 -7.54 22.86 30.60
C GLY A 324 -6.84 24.21 30.62
N SER A 325 -7.62 25.29 30.48
CA SER A 325 -7.15 26.68 30.62
C SER A 325 -6.63 27.02 32.03
N ASP A 326 -6.98 26.22 33.00
CA ASP A 326 -6.53 26.28 34.42
C ASP A 326 -5.21 25.53 34.67
N ASN A 327 -4.57 25.00 33.60
CA ASN A 327 -3.40 24.13 33.65
C ASN A 327 -3.62 22.83 34.46
N ALA A 328 -4.86 22.41 34.65
CA ALA A 328 -5.18 21.14 35.25
C ALA A 328 -5.34 20.03 34.20
N ALA A 329 -4.91 18.84 34.58
CA ALA A 329 -5.07 17.65 33.73
C ALA A 329 -6.44 17.01 33.90
N HIS A 330 -7.16 16.81 32.80
CA HIS A 330 -8.47 16.15 32.74
C HIS A 330 -8.44 14.90 31.88
N ARG A 331 -9.19 13.89 32.29
CA ARG A 331 -9.37 12.68 31.47
C ARG A 331 -10.47 12.89 30.45
N THR A 332 -10.11 12.89 29.20
CA THR A 332 -11.08 12.97 28.10
C THR A 332 -11.21 11.61 27.45
N GLN A 333 -12.40 11.05 27.49
CA GLN A 333 -12.71 9.78 26.81
C GLN A 333 -12.68 10.01 25.30
N VAL A 334 -12.03 9.08 24.56
CA VAL A 334 -11.87 9.18 23.12
C VAL A 334 -12.25 7.86 22.44
N THR A 335 -12.71 7.98 21.21
CA THR A 335 -12.88 6.83 20.32
C THR A 335 -11.73 6.84 19.31
N THR A 336 -11.01 5.72 19.23
CA THR A 336 -9.84 5.59 18.36
C THR A 336 -10.23 4.99 17.01
N GLY A 337 -9.54 5.42 15.96
CA GLY A 337 -9.65 4.91 14.60
C GLY A 337 -8.43 4.10 14.17
N ALA A 338 -8.01 4.29 12.93
CA ALA A 338 -6.90 3.57 12.33
C ALA A 338 -5.55 3.98 12.94
N LEU A 339 -4.63 3.01 13.01
CA LEU A 339 -3.23 3.22 13.38
C LEU A 339 -2.42 3.48 12.11
N SER A 340 -1.65 4.56 12.09
CA SER A 340 -0.73 4.91 10.99
C SER A 340 0.67 5.15 11.55
N GLY A 341 1.57 4.22 11.33
CA GLY A 341 2.92 4.25 11.91
C GLY A 341 2.87 4.33 13.44
N ASN A 342 3.38 5.41 14.04
CA ASN A 342 3.39 5.66 15.48
C ASN A 342 2.25 6.57 15.96
N ARG A 343 1.25 6.85 15.09
CA ARG A 343 0.12 7.73 15.40
C ARG A 343 -1.20 7.01 15.28
N ILE A 344 -2.14 7.32 16.16
CA ILE A 344 -3.50 6.77 16.16
C ILE A 344 -4.50 7.89 15.87
N GLU A 345 -5.47 7.61 15.03
CA GLU A 345 -6.56 8.52 14.70
C GLU A 345 -7.57 8.59 15.85
N ILE A 346 -8.03 9.80 16.17
CA ILE A 346 -9.11 10.03 17.14
C ILE A 346 -10.38 10.40 16.37
N LEU A 347 -11.37 9.52 16.43
CA LEU A 347 -12.65 9.70 15.73
C LEU A 347 -13.60 10.64 16.48
N SER A 348 -13.55 10.63 17.81
CA SER A 348 -14.38 11.49 18.65
C SER A 348 -13.79 11.68 20.03
N GLY A 349 -14.25 12.73 20.74
CA GLY A 349 -13.84 13.02 22.12
C GLY A 349 -12.79 14.11 22.26
N LEU A 350 -12.22 14.64 21.18
CA LEU A 350 -11.30 15.77 21.19
C LEU A 350 -11.72 16.84 20.18
N HIS A 351 -11.39 18.09 20.48
CA HIS A 351 -11.55 19.23 19.59
C HIS A 351 -10.18 19.74 19.13
N GLY A 352 -10.15 20.33 17.93
CA GLY A 352 -8.93 20.95 17.44
C GLY A 352 -8.48 22.10 18.36
N GLY A 353 -7.18 22.15 18.68
CA GLY A 353 -6.59 23.15 19.55
C GLY A 353 -6.41 22.72 21.02
N GLU A 354 -6.99 21.60 21.46
CA GLU A 354 -6.79 21.08 22.81
C GLU A 354 -5.37 20.58 23.01
N LYS A 355 -4.79 20.86 24.19
CA LYS A 355 -3.46 20.36 24.56
C LYS A 355 -3.58 18.96 25.15
N VAL A 356 -2.95 17.99 24.54
CA VAL A 356 -2.94 16.58 24.95
C VAL A 356 -1.57 16.20 25.50
N VAL A 357 -1.53 15.53 26.64
CA VAL A 357 -0.29 15.04 27.23
C VAL A 357 0.20 13.83 26.49
N ILE A 358 1.42 13.89 25.97
CA ILE A 358 2.09 12.80 25.25
C ILE A 358 3.11 12.05 26.11
N GLU A 359 3.70 12.75 27.11
CA GLU A 359 4.64 12.14 28.08
C GLU A 359 4.41 12.66 29.49
N GLY A 360 4.76 11.87 30.50
CA GLY A 360 4.62 12.23 31.92
C GLY A 360 3.26 11.92 32.55
N TRP A 361 2.34 11.32 31.80
CA TRP A 361 0.97 11.03 32.22
C TRP A 361 0.84 10.03 33.37
N GLN A 362 1.86 9.18 33.62
CA GLN A 362 1.85 8.13 34.67
C GLN A 362 1.67 8.72 36.09
N LYS A 363 2.02 9.97 36.25
CA LYS A 363 1.94 10.68 37.57
C LYS A 363 0.68 11.53 37.70
N LEU A 364 -0.14 11.60 36.62
CA LEU A 364 -1.32 12.46 36.59
C LEU A 364 -2.51 11.80 37.28
N SER A 365 -3.27 12.63 37.96
CA SER A 365 -4.60 12.33 38.50
C SER A 365 -5.54 13.45 38.06
N GLU A 366 -6.85 13.23 38.16
CA GLU A 366 -7.83 14.26 37.83
C GLU A 366 -7.55 15.55 38.58
N ASN A 367 -7.64 16.67 37.90
CA ASN A 367 -7.35 18.03 38.42
C ASN A 367 -5.90 18.23 38.93
N THR A 368 -4.94 17.45 38.45
CA THR A 368 -3.52 17.69 38.78
C THR A 368 -3.00 18.87 38.01
N LEU A 369 -2.41 19.85 38.71
CA LEU A 369 -1.74 20.98 38.07
C LEU A 369 -0.49 20.51 37.31
N THR A 370 -0.33 21.02 36.11
CA THR A 370 0.75 20.64 35.19
C THR A 370 1.59 21.86 34.81
N ILE A 371 2.87 21.60 34.54
CA ILE A 371 3.79 22.56 33.88
C ILE A 371 4.30 21.91 32.61
N ASN A 372 4.28 22.66 31.53
CA ASN A 372 4.78 22.27 30.20
C ASN A 372 6.30 22.47 30.13
#